data_dcde3112cb1efd9510f4c66a135853d1
#
_entry.id   dcde3112cb1efd9510f4c66a135853d1
#
_cell.length_a   1.000
_cell.length_b   1.000
_cell.length_c   1.000
_cell.angle_alpha   90.00
_cell.angle_beta   90.00
_cell.angle_gamma   90.00
#
_symmetry.space_group_name_H-M   'P 1'
#
loop_
_entity.id
_entity.type
_entity.pdbx_description
1 polymer ?
#
loop_
_entity_poly.entity_id
_entity_poly.type
_entity_poly.pdbx_seq_one_letter_code
_entity_poly.pdbx_strand_id
1 'polypeptide(L)'
;MANGELTYDDFLQRLDIQDILMDAGYHLNKRDGLRYPSYIRTDSNGTRIRGDKFIVTPNGKCCFQPPQQKLYNIISFIKAFPEKFAEHRNGVSPDRLVNLVCNRLLNQPINDRPLRIIQPRRENTPFRLDDYDIHRFDVNNRETHKRFYPYFKNRGIDIFTQRAFADHFFLATRHRSDGLAYANLAFPLVLPKEPDKIAGLEERGRPKMDGSGSYKGKAEGSNSSEGLWIANFSGEPLQKAGGVAWFESAYDAMAFYQIHRNGFRDNPDLSKKSVFVSTGGTPTDMQIRGMLSVTPDINHYLCFDNDSAGREFVKKFQAIAESMHINSDRIKVFPLMPCYKDWNDALLGKTSEEYLDSIKDAIIPLGAPLGTTGYATDKEEEHRQPNIHR
;
A
#
# COMPACT_ATOMS: atom_id res chain seq x y z
N MET A 1 -31.76 -6.16 43.18
CA MET A 1 -30.61 -5.99 42.28
C MET A 1 -30.98 -6.71 41.01
N ALA A 2 -31.29 -5.97 39.96
CA ALA A 2 -31.70 -6.54 38.67
C ALA A 2 -30.54 -7.36 38.09
N ASN A 3 -30.85 -8.54 37.63
CA ASN A 3 -29.92 -9.40 36.89
C ASN A 3 -29.28 -8.54 35.77
N GLY A 4 -27.95 -8.37 35.84
CA GLY A 4 -27.23 -7.48 34.95
C GLY A 4 -27.40 -7.90 33.51
N GLU A 5 -28.13 -7.10 32.73
CA GLU A 5 -28.08 -7.15 31.28
C GLU A 5 -26.64 -6.89 30.84
N LEU A 6 -26.13 -7.75 29.97
CA LEU A 6 -24.79 -7.59 29.40
C LEU A 6 -24.74 -6.33 28.56
N THR A 7 -23.70 -5.54 28.76
CA THR A 7 -23.45 -4.30 28.03
C THR A 7 -22.71 -4.57 26.70
N TYR A 8 -22.62 -3.56 25.86
CA TYR A 8 -21.82 -3.65 24.63
C TYR A 8 -20.34 -3.93 24.91
N ASP A 9 -19.81 -3.40 26.01
CA ASP A 9 -18.42 -3.67 26.42
C ASP A 9 -18.23 -5.13 26.81
N ASP A 10 -19.21 -5.75 27.47
CA ASP A 10 -19.19 -7.17 27.79
C ASP A 10 -19.17 -8.04 26.51
N PHE A 11 -19.93 -7.64 25.49
CA PHE A 11 -19.92 -8.36 24.20
C PHE A 11 -18.57 -8.23 23.50
N LEU A 12 -18.00 -7.02 23.45
CA LEU A 12 -16.69 -6.77 22.83
C LEU A 12 -15.54 -7.50 23.53
N GLN A 13 -15.64 -7.70 24.85
CA GLN A 13 -14.64 -8.45 25.60
C GLN A 13 -14.75 -9.96 25.40
N ARG A 14 -15.97 -10.48 25.38
CA ARG A 14 -16.26 -11.94 25.48
C ARG A 14 -16.43 -12.63 24.14
N LEU A 15 -16.67 -11.91 23.05
CA LEU A 15 -16.80 -12.42 21.68
C LEU A 15 -15.68 -11.89 20.79
N ASP A 16 -15.36 -12.65 19.73
CA ASP A 16 -14.48 -12.21 18.66
C ASP A 16 -15.28 -11.97 17.38
N ILE A 17 -14.75 -11.11 16.49
CA ILE A 17 -15.42 -10.84 15.20
C ILE A 17 -15.55 -12.10 14.34
N GLN A 18 -14.68 -13.10 14.55
CA GLN A 18 -14.76 -14.39 13.87
C GLN A 18 -16.03 -15.18 14.26
N ASP A 19 -16.46 -15.10 15.53
CA ASP A 19 -17.70 -15.74 15.99
C ASP A 19 -18.90 -15.17 15.21
N ILE A 20 -18.90 -13.85 15.03
CA ILE A 20 -19.96 -13.13 14.30
C ILE A 20 -19.94 -13.45 12.81
N LEU A 21 -18.73 -13.49 12.19
CA LEU A 21 -18.60 -13.85 10.78
C LEU A 21 -19.07 -15.27 10.50
N MET A 22 -18.72 -16.23 11.37
CA MET A 22 -19.16 -17.61 11.23
C MET A 22 -20.67 -17.73 11.39
N ASP A 23 -21.25 -17.05 12.36
CA ASP A 23 -22.70 -17.02 12.57
C ASP A 23 -23.45 -16.38 11.39
N ALA A 24 -22.85 -15.37 10.76
CA ALA A 24 -23.36 -14.73 9.53
C ALA A 24 -23.16 -15.59 8.26
N GLY A 25 -22.72 -16.85 8.42
CA GLY A 25 -22.55 -17.80 7.32
C GLY A 25 -21.26 -17.69 6.54
N TYR A 26 -20.26 -17.01 7.09
CA TYR A 26 -18.92 -16.98 6.49
C TYR A 26 -18.06 -18.12 7.02
N HIS A 27 -17.14 -18.58 6.21
CA HIS A 27 -16.14 -19.58 6.60
C HIS A 27 -14.74 -19.12 6.22
N LEU A 28 -13.74 -19.66 6.94
CA LEU A 28 -12.35 -19.29 6.71
C LEU A 28 -11.89 -19.67 5.31
N ASN A 29 -11.32 -18.70 4.60
CA ASN A 29 -10.66 -18.93 3.33
C ASN A 29 -9.22 -19.44 3.52
N LYS A 30 -9.03 -20.72 3.48
CA LYS A 30 -7.72 -21.37 3.68
C LYS A 30 -6.68 -20.98 2.60
N ARG A 31 -7.10 -20.40 1.46
CA ARG A 31 -6.21 -20.03 0.35
C ARG A 31 -5.42 -18.74 0.60
N ASP A 32 -5.94 -17.83 1.43
CA ASP A 32 -5.33 -16.50 1.64
C ASP A 32 -4.26 -16.48 2.74
N GLY A 33 -3.95 -17.62 3.34
CA GLY A 33 -3.03 -17.73 4.47
C GLY A 33 -3.64 -17.24 5.80
N LEU A 34 -2.89 -17.44 6.90
CA LEU A 34 -3.40 -17.22 8.26
C LEU A 34 -2.96 -15.91 8.90
N ARG A 35 -2.11 -15.11 8.23
CA ARG A 35 -1.62 -13.85 8.81
C ARG A 35 -2.72 -12.81 8.97
N TYR A 36 -3.62 -12.76 8.00
CA TYR A 36 -4.83 -11.93 8.01
C TYR A 36 -5.97 -12.85 7.60
N PRO A 37 -6.61 -13.54 8.55
CA PRO A 37 -7.65 -14.50 8.22
C PRO A 37 -8.73 -13.83 7.41
N SER A 38 -9.04 -14.39 6.26
CA SER A 38 -10.14 -13.93 5.46
C SER A 38 -11.30 -14.90 5.52
N TYR A 39 -12.49 -14.34 5.60
CA TYR A 39 -13.75 -15.08 5.67
C TYR A 39 -14.54 -14.80 4.40
N ILE A 40 -15.06 -15.86 3.78
CA ILE A 40 -15.80 -15.81 2.52
C ILE A 40 -17.10 -16.59 2.65
N ARG A 41 -18.07 -16.28 1.78
CA ARG A 41 -19.26 -17.11 1.58
C ARG A 41 -19.17 -17.86 0.26
N THR A 42 -19.78 -19.01 0.22
CA THR A 42 -19.99 -19.81 -0.99
C THR A 42 -21.48 -19.93 -1.29
N ASP A 43 -21.81 -20.09 -2.56
CA ASP A 43 -23.16 -20.43 -3.00
C ASP A 43 -23.50 -21.91 -2.73
N SER A 44 -24.68 -22.35 -3.10
CA SER A 44 -25.14 -23.74 -2.96
C SER A 44 -24.26 -24.75 -3.71
N ASN A 45 -23.48 -24.30 -4.70
CA ASN A 45 -22.59 -25.14 -5.49
C ASN A 45 -21.14 -25.14 -4.94
N GLY A 46 -20.90 -24.51 -3.81
CA GLY A 46 -19.58 -24.37 -3.22
C GLY A 46 -18.68 -23.33 -3.91
N THR A 47 -19.21 -22.55 -4.85
CA THR A 47 -18.47 -21.50 -5.56
C THR A 47 -18.44 -20.24 -4.71
N ARG A 48 -17.26 -19.61 -4.60
CA ARG A 48 -17.07 -18.37 -3.85
C ARG A 48 -17.91 -17.23 -4.42
N ILE A 49 -18.65 -16.55 -3.57
CA ILE A 49 -19.38 -15.34 -3.92
C ILE A 49 -18.34 -14.20 -4.05
N ARG A 50 -18.22 -13.62 -5.25
CA ARG A 50 -17.27 -12.52 -5.52
C ARG A 50 -17.70 -11.25 -4.77
N GLY A 51 -16.72 -10.52 -4.23
CA GLY A 51 -16.98 -9.28 -3.49
C GLY A 51 -17.44 -9.48 -2.04
N ASP A 52 -17.85 -10.67 -1.64
CA ASP A 52 -18.29 -11.00 -0.27
C ASP A 52 -17.16 -11.68 0.51
N LYS A 53 -16.17 -10.85 0.93
CA LYS A 53 -14.99 -11.28 1.67
C LYS A 53 -14.68 -10.27 2.77
N PHE A 54 -14.48 -10.77 3.99
CA PHE A 54 -13.99 -9.97 5.10
C PHE A 54 -12.60 -10.42 5.53
N ILE A 55 -11.74 -9.46 5.90
CA ILE A 55 -10.41 -9.71 6.45
C ILE A 55 -10.43 -9.32 7.92
N VAL A 56 -10.00 -10.23 8.79
CA VAL A 56 -9.97 -10.01 10.23
C VAL A 56 -8.67 -9.33 10.63
N THR A 57 -8.78 -8.35 11.52
CA THR A 57 -7.62 -7.63 12.08
C THR A 57 -6.80 -8.56 12.98
N PRO A 58 -5.48 -8.30 13.17
CA PRO A 58 -4.61 -9.17 13.96
C PRO A 58 -5.05 -9.40 15.41
N ASN A 59 -5.77 -8.44 16.00
CA ASN A 59 -6.30 -8.56 17.37
C ASN A 59 -7.62 -9.35 17.46
N GLY A 60 -8.16 -9.79 16.32
CA GLY A 60 -9.42 -10.56 16.28
C GLY A 60 -10.69 -9.77 16.61
N LYS A 61 -10.59 -8.46 16.84
CA LYS A 61 -11.72 -7.65 17.34
C LYS A 61 -12.50 -6.93 16.24
N CYS A 62 -11.89 -6.76 15.06
CA CYS A 62 -12.50 -6.08 13.92
C CYS A 62 -12.28 -6.84 12.62
N CYS A 63 -13.10 -6.52 11.62
CA CYS A 63 -12.90 -6.94 10.23
C CYS A 63 -13.16 -5.76 9.28
N PHE A 64 -12.73 -5.91 8.04
CA PHE A 64 -13.04 -4.97 6.97
C PHE A 64 -13.28 -5.72 5.65
N GLN A 65 -14.04 -5.11 4.75
CA GLN A 65 -14.36 -5.65 3.43
C GLN A 65 -13.57 -4.91 2.35
N PRO A 66 -12.59 -5.55 1.68
CA PRO A 66 -11.89 -4.93 0.56
C PRO A 66 -12.85 -4.62 -0.61
N PRO A 67 -12.64 -3.54 -1.35
CA PRO A 67 -11.54 -2.56 -1.23
C PRO A 67 -11.76 -1.51 -0.13
N GLN A 68 -12.93 -1.49 0.48
CA GLN A 68 -13.26 -0.54 1.54
C GLN A 68 -12.43 -0.82 2.79
N GLN A 69 -11.93 0.26 3.44
CA GLN A 69 -11.15 0.16 4.67
C GLN A 69 -11.99 0.40 5.92
N LYS A 70 -13.31 0.46 5.79
CA LYS A 70 -14.20 0.64 6.93
C LYS A 70 -14.08 -0.57 7.87
N LEU A 71 -13.65 -0.30 9.09
CA LEU A 71 -13.54 -1.30 10.15
C LEU A 71 -14.91 -1.54 10.79
N TYR A 72 -15.24 -2.82 10.96
CA TYR A 72 -16.42 -3.27 11.69
C TYR A 72 -15.98 -4.06 12.91
N ASN A 73 -16.37 -3.61 14.10
CA ASN A 73 -16.37 -4.44 15.29
C ASN A 73 -17.67 -5.27 15.33
N ILE A 74 -17.83 -6.12 16.32
CA ILE A 74 -19.01 -6.98 16.52
C ILE A 74 -20.32 -6.21 16.37
N ILE A 75 -20.45 -5.09 17.07
CA ILE A 75 -21.67 -4.28 17.11
C ILE A 75 -21.95 -3.63 15.77
N SER A 76 -20.95 -2.97 15.21
CA SER A 76 -21.09 -2.26 13.93
C SER A 76 -21.28 -3.22 12.76
N PHE A 77 -20.75 -4.45 12.83
CA PHE A 77 -20.99 -5.48 11.83
C PHE A 77 -22.45 -5.95 11.83
N ILE A 78 -22.99 -6.31 13.00
CA ILE A 78 -24.39 -6.74 13.12
C ILE A 78 -25.36 -5.66 12.66
N LYS A 79 -25.09 -4.39 13.02
CA LYS A 79 -25.91 -3.25 12.58
C LYS A 79 -25.82 -2.96 11.07
N ALA A 80 -24.65 -3.20 10.46
CA ALA A 80 -24.42 -2.95 9.04
C ALA A 80 -25.00 -4.04 8.13
N PHE A 81 -25.10 -5.29 8.63
CA PHE A 81 -25.50 -6.45 7.87
C PHE A 81 -26.60 -7.26 8.59
N PRO A 82 -27.71 -6.61 8.99
CA PRO A 82 -28.76 -7.26 9.82
C PRO A 82 -29.38 -8.48 9.16
N GLU A 83 -29.50 -8.47 7.84
CA GLU A 83 -30.09 -9.55 7.04
C GLU A 83 -29.33 -10.88 7.08
N LYS A 84 -28.12 -10.86 7.62
CA LYS A 84 -27.27 -12.06 7.74
C LYS A 84 -27.55 -12.86 9.03
N PHE A 85 -28.40 -12.36 9.92
CA PHE A 85 -28.71 -12.96 11.21
C PHE A 85 -30.15 -13.47 11.29
N ALA A 86 -30.32 -14.66 11.87
CA ALA A 86 -31.62 -15.31 11.98
C ALA A 86 -32.63 -14.52 12.82
N GLU A 87 -32.15 -13.71 13.75
CA GLU A 87 -32.98 -12.88 14.63
C GLU A 87 -33.52 -11.61 13.94
N HIS A 88 -33.01 -11.28 12.75
CA HIS A 88 -33.50 -10.13 12.00
C HIS A 88 -34.93 -10.36 11.51
N ARG A 89 -35.88 -9.56 11.99
CA ARG A 89 -37.30 -9.57 11.64
C ARG A 89 -37.84 -8.15 11.60
N ASN A 90 -38.94 -7.95 10.91
CA ASN A 90 -39.61 -6.66 10.90
C ASN A 90 -39.95 -6.21 12.32
N GLY A 91 -39.56 -4.99 12.68
CA GLY A 91 -39.80 -4.39 14.00
C GLY A 91 -38.68 -4.64 15.03
N VAL A 92 -37.62 -5.38 14.71
CA VAL A 92 -36.43 -5.50 15.56
C VAL A 92 -35.50 -4.33 15.29
N SER A 93 -35.25 -3.48 16.32
CA SER A 93 -34.29 -2.40 16.18
C SER A 93 -32.87 -2.92 16.08
N PRO A 94 -31.92 -2.16 15.46
CA PRO A 94 -30.53 -2.59 15.35
C PRO A 94 -29.86 -2.92 16.69
N ASP A 95 -30.15 -2.14 17.74
CA ASP A 95 -29.61 -2.39 19.09
C ASP A 95 -30.17 -3.67 19.70
N ARG A 96 -31.45 -3.91 19.50
CA ARG A 96 -32.09 -5.15 19.96
C ARG A 96 -31.54 -6.38 19.21
N LEU A 97 -31.26 -6.24 17.91
CA LEU A 97 -30.64 -7.31 17.12
C LEU A 97 -29.25 -7.67 17.68
N VAL A 98 -28.42 -6.66 17.98
CA VAL A 98 -27.09 -6.88 18.59
C VAL A 98 -27.25 -7.66 19.90
N ASN A 99 -28.14 -7.26 20.78
CA ASN A 99 -28.39 -7.95 22.05
C ASN A 99 -28.85 -9.41 21.83
N LEU A 100 -29.76 -9.67 20.92
CA LEU A 100 -30.24 -11.00 20.63
C LEU A 100 -29.13 -11.94 20.11
N VAL A 101 -28.38 -11.48 19.09
CA VAL A 101 -27.30 -12.26 18.49
C VAL A 101 -26.18 -12.52 19.50
N CYS A 102 -25.69 -11.48 20.19
CA CYS A 102 -24.59 -11.62 21.12
C CYS A 102 -24.94 -12.48 22.34
N ASN A 103 -26.13 -12.31 22.91
CA ASN A 103 -26.56 -13.16 24.02
C ASN A 103 -26.74 -14.62 23.60
N ARG A 104 -27.29 -14.91 22.43
CA ARG A 104 -27.38 -16.28 21.91
C ARG A 104 -25.98 -16.89 21.76
N LEU A 105 -25.05 -16.19 21.15
CA LEU A 105 -23.69 -16.69 20.97
C LEU A 105 -22.94 -16.93 22.30
N LEU A 106 -23.17 -16.07 23.30
CA LEU A 106 -22.57 -16.24 24.63
C LEU A 106 -23.17 -17.42 25.40
N ASN A 107 -24.45 -17.69 25.18
CA ASN A 107 -25.16 -18.81 25.86
C ASN A 107 -25.03 -20.15 25.16
N GLN A 108 -24.42 -20.23 23.98
CA GLN A 108 -24.10 -21.50 23.32
C GLN A 108 -23.03 -22.25 24.11
N PRO A 109 -23.19 -23.56 24.35
CA PRO A 109 -22.14 -24.39 24.92
C PRO A 109 -20.85 -24.27 24.11
N ILE A 110 -19.70 -24.23 24.78
CA ILE A 110 -18.38 -24.06 24.12
C ILE A 110 -18.14 -25.16 23.07
N ASN A 111 -18.68 -26.36 23.30
CA ASN A 111 -18.55 -27.51 22.40
C ASN A 111 -19.35 -27.38 21.10
N ASP A 112 -20.40 -26.56 21.09
CA ASP A 112 -21.24 -26.31 19.89
C ASP A 112 -20.77 -25.10 19.07
N ARG A 113 -19.73 -24.39 19.54
CA ARG A 113 -19.16 -23.30 18.82
C ARG A 113 -18.20 -23.85 17.76
N PRO A 114 -18.27 -23.38 16.51
CA PRO A 114 -17.28 -23.73 15.51
C PRO A 114 -15.88 -23.48 16.07
N LEU A 115 -14.95 -24.41 15.83
CA LEU A 115 -13.58 -24.30 16.30
C LEU A 115 -13.01 -22.94 15.90
N ARG A 116 -12.79 -22.09 16.89
CA ARG A 116 -12.01 -20.87 16.67
C ARG A 116 -10.64 -21.29 16.20
N ILE A 117 -10.21 -20.76 15.07
CA ILE A 117 -8.81 -20.82 14.73
C ILE A 117 -8.14 -19.82 15.67
N ILE A 118 -7.75 -20.31 16.85
CA ILE A 118 -6.76 -19.62 17.67
C ILE A 118 -5.51 -19.68 16.81
N GLN A 119 -5.21 -18.58 16.11
CA GLN A 119 -3.89 -18.45 15.52
C GLN A 119 -2.92 -18.62 16.68
N PRO A 120 -2.01 -19.61 16.62
CA PRO A 120 -0.88 -19.53 17.50
C PRO A 120 -0.33 -18.12 17.30
N ARG A 121 -0.21 -17.33 18.38
CA ARG A 121 0.61 -16.13 18.35
C ARG A 121 1.93 -16.65 17.82
N ARG A 122 2.15 -16.49 16.51
CA ARG A 122 3.49 -16.67 15.98
C ARG A 122 4.29 -15.69 16.79
N GLU A 123 5.17 -16.20 17.62
CA GLU A 123 6.24 -15.39 18.15
C GLU A 123 6.74 -14.65 16.95
N ASN A 124 6.66 -13.31 16.99
CA ASN A 124 7.09 -12.48 15.89
C ASN A 124 8.60 -12.72 15.78
N THR A 125 8.97 -13.73 15.00
CA THR A 125 10.38 -13.93 14.68
C THR A 125 10.79 -12.67 13.95
N PRO A 126 11.65 -11.84 14.54
CA PRO A 126 12.06 -10.61 13.91
C PRO A 126 12.70 -10.93 12.56
N PHE A 127 12.51 -10.04 11.60
CA PHE A 127 13.12 -10.18 10.29
C PHE A 127 14.64 -10.34 10.42
N ARG A 128 15.19 -11.31 9.71
CA ARG A 128 16.62 -11.56 9.62
C ARG A 128 17.03 -11.60 8.16
N LEU A 129 17.91 -10.69 7.77
CA LEU A 129 18.44 -10.66 6.39
C LEU A 129 19.30 -11.89 6.11
N ASP A 130 19.94 -12.46 7.13
CA ASP A 130 20.79 -13.65 7.05
C ASP A 130 20.03 -14.93 6.61
N ASP A 131 18.70 -14.93 6.68
CA ASP A 131 17.87 -16.03 6.20
C ASP A 131 17.72 -16.02 4.65
N TYR A 132 18.39 -15.07 3.97
CA TYR A 132 18.30 -14.88 2.53
C TYR A 132 19.67 -14.85 1.86
N ASP A 133 19.78 -15.51 0.73
CA ASP A 133 20.88 -15.25 -0.22
C ASP A 133 20.57 -13.98 -0.99
N ILE A 134 21.44 -13.00 -0.85
CA ILE A 134 21.31 -11.69 -1.47
C ILE A 134 22.16 -11.61 -2.75
N HIS A 135 21.51 -11.23 -3.84
CA HIS A 135 22.20 -11.01 -5.10
C HIS A 135 22.01 -9.56 -5.55
N ARG A 136 23.08 -8.76 -5.44
CA ARG A 136 23.05 -7.32 -5.75
C ARG A 136 23.10 -7.08 -7.26
N PHE A 137 22.56 -5.98 -7.69
CA PHE A 137 22.62 -5.52 -9.07
C PHE A 137 24.01 -4.87 -9.30
N ASP A 138 24.80 -5.46 -10.16
CA ASP A 138 26.10 -4.90 -10.57
C ASP A 138 25.92 -4.08 -11.86
N VAL A 139 26.10 -2.78 -11.78
CA VAL A 139 25.93 -1.82 -12.88
C VAL A 139 26.86 -2.10 -14.07
N ASN A 140 27.99 -2.77 -13.84
CA ASN A 140 29.00 -3.06 -14.86
C ASN A 140 28.89 -4.49 -15.43
N ASN A 141 28.08 -5.36 -14.81
CA ASN A 141 27.99 -6.76 -15.18
C ASN A 141 26.68 -7.08 -15.93
N ARG A 142 26.78 -7.35 -17.23
CA ARG A 142 25.62 -7.67 -18.10
C ARG A 142 24.88 -8.96 -17.69
N GLU A 143 25.57 -9.94 -17.11
CA GLU A 143 24.93 -11.18 -16.65
C GLU A 143 24.03 -10.91 -15.44
N THR A 144 24.44 -9.98 -14.58
CA THR A 144 23.58 -9.49 -13.49
C THR A 144 22.31 -8.85 -14.06
N HIS A 145 22.43 -7.99 -15.06
CA HIS A 145 21.29 -7.34 -15.72
C HIS A 145 20.26 -8.35 -16.23
N LYS A 146 20.70 -9.46 -16.83
CA LYS A 146 19.81 -10.53 -17.33
C LYS A 146 18.95 -11.14 -16.22
N ARG A 147 19.51 -11.30 -15.01
CA ARG A 147 18.78 -11.88 -13.88
C ARG A 147 17.66 -10.96 -13.38
N PHE A 148 17.86 -9.65 -13.43
CA PHE A 148 16.88 -8.67 -13.00
C PHE A 148 15.85 -8.32 -14.08
N TYR A 149 16.19 -8.49 -15.35
CA TYR A 149 15.36 -8.13 -16.49
C TYR A 149 13.90 -8.62 -16.41
N PRO A 150 13.58 -9.87 -16.00
CA PRO A 150 12.19 -10.33 -15.92
C PRO A 150 11.29 -9.52 -14.97
N TYR A 151 11.88 -8.91 -13.94
CA TYR A 151 11.13 -8.14 -12.93
C TYR A 151 10.81 -6.72 -13.41
N PHE A 152 11.62 -6.17 -14.30
CA PHE A 152 11.50 -4.79 -14.78
C PHE A 152 10.87 -4.67 -16.17
N LYS A 153 10.99 -5.70 -17.01
CA LYS A 153 10.51 -5.69 -18.41
C LYS A 153 9.05 -5.23 -18.51
N ASN A 154 8.15 -5.90 -17.80
CA ASN A 154 6.72 -5.62 -17.89
C ASN A 154 6.30 -4.31 -17.21
N ARG A 155 7.23 -3.70 -16.45
CA ARG A 155 7.08 -2.39 -15.82
C ARG A 155 7.64 -1.26 -16.67
N GLY A 156 8.28 -1.57 -17.80
CA GLY A 156 8.91 -0.57 -18.65
C GLY A 156 10.12 0.14 -18.03
N ILE A 157 10.62 -0.37 -16.89
CA ILE A 157 11.77 0.25 -16.18
C ILE A 157 13.06 -0.09 -16.94
N ASP A 158 13.68 0.91 -17.53
CA ASP A 158 14.86 0.76 -18.35
C ASP A 158 16.15 0.53 -17.53
N ILE A 159 17.21 0.13 -18.22
CA ILE A 159 18.51 -0.16 -17.58
C ILE A 159 19.15 1.06 -16.93
N PHE A 160 18.91 2.27 -17.45
CA PHE A 160 19.47 3.49 -16.89
C PHE A 160 18.82 3.82 -15.55
N THR A 161 17.50 3.61 -15.45
CA THR A 161 16.77 3.75 -14.20
C THR A 161 17.19 2.67 -13.21
N GLN A 162 17.33 1.40 -13.63
CA GLN A 162 17.83 0.33 -12.77
C GLN A 162 19.22 0.67 -12.21
N ARG A 163 20.12 1.25 -13.01
CA ARG A 163 21.45 1.69 -12.58
C ARG A 163 21.38 2.81 -11.55
N ALA A 164 20.47 3.78 -11.73
CA ALA A 164 20.30 4.88 -10.78
C ALA A 164 19.85 4.39 -9.39
N PHE A 165 19.06 3.31 -9.35
CA PHE A 165 18.54 2.71 -8.11
C PHE A 165 19.30 1.44 -7.67
N ALA A 166 20.48 1.15 -8.22
CA ALA A 166 21.18 -0.12 -8.04
C ALA A 166 21.39 -0.54 -6.57
N ASP A 167 21.62 0.43 -5.68
CA ASP A 167 21.84 0.20 -4.26
C ASP A 167 20.55 0.02 -3.45
N HIS A 168 19.39 0.24 -4.09
CA HIS A 168 18.08 0.28 -3.42
C HIS A 168 17.19 -0.91 -3.71
N PHE A 169 17.69 -1.91 -4.43
CA PHE A 169 17.03 -3.20 -4.65
C PHE A 169 18.05 -4.32 -4.84
N PHE A 170 17.60 -5.55 -4.65
CA PHE A 170 18.41 -6.76 -4.91
C PHE A 170 17.48 -7.95 -5.15
N LEU A 171 18.05 -9.08 -5.61
CA LEU A 171 17.33 -10.36 -5.55
C LEU A 171 17.59 -11.00 -4.18
N ALA A 172 16.52 -11.45 -3.54
CA ALA A 172 16.55 -12.18 -2.29
C ALA A 172 15.99 -13.58 -2.50
N THR A 173 16.75 -14.60 -2.15
CA THR A 173 16.33 -15.99 -2.21
C THR A 173 16.24 -16.53 -0.80
N ARG A 174 15.03 -16.86 -0.34
CA ARG A 174 14.84 -17.49 0.95
C ARG A 174 15.00 -18.99 0.83
N HIS A 175 15.83 -19.58 1.70
CA HIS A 175 15.90 -21.02 1.86
C HIS A 175 14.73 -21.50 2.73
N ARG A 176 13.98 -22.44 2.20
CA ARG A 176 12.87 -23.06 2.92
C ARG A 176 13.23 -24.47 3.34
N SER A 177 12.66 -24.91 4.44
CA SER A 177 12.85 -26.27 4.95
C SER A 177 12.34 -27.37 4.01
N ASP A 178 11.45 -27.02 3.05
CA ASP A 178 10.93 -27.92 2.01
C ASP A 178 11.85 -28.05 0.78
N GLY A 179 13.03 -27.41 0.80
CA GLY A 179 14.01 -27.42 -0.28
C GLY A 179 13.64 -26.52 -1.46
N LEU A 180 12.50 -25.84 -1.43
CA LEU A 180 12.12 -24.89 -2.47
C LEU A 180 12.79 -23.52 -2.21
N ALA A 181 13.40 -22.97 -3.25
CA ALA A 181 14.02 -21.64 -3.21
C ALA A 181 13.39 -20.76 -4.28
N TYR A 182 12.89 -19.60 -3.88
CA TYR A 182 12.32 -18.61 -4.78
C TYR A 182 13.13 -17.32 -4.69
N ALA A 183 13.71 -16.91 -5.81
CA ALA A 183 14.33 -15.60 -5.93
C ALA A 183 13.26 -14.55 -6.24
N ASN A 184 13.11 -13.56 -5.35
CA ASN A 184 12.23 -12.42 -5.56
C ASN A 184 13.06 -11.14 -5.72
N LEU A 185 12.58 -10.18 -6.51
CA LEU A 185 13.08 -8.82 -6.43
C LEU A 185 12.65 -8.25 -5.07
N ALA A 186 13.61 -7.77 -4.31
CA ALA A 186 13.40 -7.24 -2.98
C ALA A 186 13.75 -5.76 -2.91
N PHE A 187 12.87 -5.00 -2.31
CA PHE A 187 13.04 -3.60 -1.97
C PHE A 187 13.22 -3.51 -0.44
N PRO A 188 14.43 -3.18 0.06
CA PRO A 188 14.70 -3.18 1.48
C PRO A 188 13.88 -2.11 2.20
N LEU A 189 13.25 -2.50 3.31
CA LEU A 189 12.54 -1.61 4.20
C LEU A 189 13.47 -1.20 5.34
N VAL A 190 13.61 0.10 5.56
CA VAL A 190 14.43 0.68 6.62
C VAL A 190 13.60 1.62 7.48
N LEU A 191 14.02 1.85 8.70
CA LEU A 191 13.43 2.89 9.54
C LEU A 191 14.08 4.24 9.24
N PRO A 192 13.33 5.33 9.09
CA PRO A 192 13.93 6.65 8.81
C PRO A 192 15.00 7.10 9.81
N LYS A 193 14.91 6.64 11.07
CA LYS A 193 15.90 6.91 12.13
C LYS A 193 17.12 6.00 12.09
N GLU A 194 17.00 4.84 11.44
CA GLU A 194 18.03 3.81 11.33
C GLU A 194 18.15 3.36 9.85
N PRO A 195 18.52 4.27 8.91
CA PRO A 195 18.44 4.00 7.48
C PRO A 195 19.43 2.91 7.01
N ASP A 196 20.47 2.65 7.78
CA ASP A 196 21.48 1.63 7.45
C ASP A 196 21.04 0.21 7.84
N LYS A 197 19.97 0.07 8.64
CA LYS A 197 19.48 -1.21 9.13
C LYS A 197 18.24 -1.65 8.38
N ILE A 198 18.34 -2.75 7.64
CA ILE A 198 17.21 -3.36 6.96
C ILE A 198 16.29 -4.00 8.01
N ALA A 199 15.05 -3.48 8.10
CA ALA A 199 14.01 -3.92 9.01
C ALA A 199 12.98 -4.84 8.33
N GLY A 200 13.14 -5.14 7.05
CA GLY A 200 12.26 -5.98 6.27
C GLY A 200 12.51 -5.89 4.78
N LEU A 201 11.75 -6.67 4.00
CA LEU A 201 11.78 -6.63 2.55
C LEU A 201 10.36 -6.54 2.00
N GLU A 202 10.15 -5.68 1.03
CA GLU A 202 9.03 -5.79 0.11
C GLU A 202 9.45 -6.64 -1.08
N GLU A 203 8.69 -7.69 -1.39
CA GLU A 203 9.08 -8.68 -2.39
C GLU A 203 8.15 -8.67 -3.61
N ARG A 204 8.74 -8.86 -4.77
CA ARG A 204 8.07 -9.03 -6.06
C ARG A 204 8.58 -10.29 -6.75
N GLY A 205 7.70 -11.23 -7.02
CA GLY A 205 8.00 -12.42 -7.80
C GLY A 205 8.16 -12.12 -9.29
N ARG A 206 8.73 -13.06 -10.01
CA ARG A 206 8.72 -13.00 -11.47
C ARG A 206 7.28 -13.01 -12.00
N PRO A 207 6.97 -12.24 -13.04
CA PRO A 207 5.70 -12.38 -13.75
C PRO A 207 5.52 -13.82 -14.21
N LYS A 208 4.34 -14.38 -13.99
CA LYS A 208 4.01 -15.72 -14.47
C LYS A 208 3.86 -15.71 -15.98
N MET A 209 4.24 -16.82 -16.62
CA MET A 209 4.19 -16.96 -18.07
C MET A 209 2.76 -16.96 -18.62
N ASP A 210 1.78 -17.34 -17.78
CA ASP A 210 0.35 -17.35 -18.11
C ASP A 210 -0.34 -15.98 -17.99
N GLY A 211 0.42 -14.92 -17.64
CA GLY A 211 -0.12 -13.58 -17.47
C GLY A 211 -0.96 -13.38 -16.20
N SER A 212 -1.09 -14.39 -15.30
CA SER A 212 -1.90 -14.30 -14.08
C SER A 212 -1.29 -13.41 -12.97
N GLY A 213 -0.30 -12.59 -13.32
CA GLY A 213 0.35 -11.66 -12.38
C GLY A 213 1.66 -12.18 -11.81
N SER A 214 2.11 -11.54 -10.74
CA SER A 214 3.31 -11.91 -9.99
C SER A 214 3.05 -11.90 -8.50
N TYR A 215 3.90 -12.59 -7.74
CA TYR A 215 3.86 -12.48 -6.29
C TYR A 215 4.14 -11.05 -5.84
N LYS A 216 3.34 -10.56 -4.89
CA LYS A 216 3.53 -9.30 -4.19
C LYS A 216 3.35 -9.57 -2.70
N GLY A 217 4.37 -9.29 -1.90
CA GLY A 217 4.31 -9.53 -0.48
C GLY A 217 5.39 -8.80 0.29
N LYS A 218 5.45 -9.05 1.57
CA LYS A 218 6.54 -8.64 2.46
C LYS A 218 7.16 -9.89 3.07
N ALA A 219 8.47 -9.88 3.25
CA ALA A 219 9.20 -10.96 3.90
C ALA A 219 8.69 -11.18 5.32
N GLU A 220 8.73 -12.44 5.78
CA GLU A 220 8.27 -12.79 7.12
C GLU A 220 9.06 -12.03 8.19
N GLY A 221 8.39 -11.52 9.22
CA GLY A 221 9.00 -10.76 10.29
C GLY A 221 9.31 -9.29 9.96
N SER A 222 9.11 -8.84 8.70
CA SER A 222 9.34 -7.45 8.31
C SER A 222 8.54 -6.48 9.17
N ASN A 223 9.22 -5.42 9.65
CA ASN A 223 8.55 -4.28 10.29
C ASN A 223 7.85 -3.42 9.22
N SER A 224 6.68 -3.88 8.79
CA SER A 224 5.89 -3.21 7.76
C SER A 224 5.05 -2.03 8.28
N SER A 225 4.99 -1.85 9.60
CA SER A 225 4.26 -0.75 10.22
C SER A 225 5.05 0.55 10.24
N GLU A 226 6.39 0.47 10.30
CA GLU A 226 7.30 1.62 10.36
C GLU A 226 8.26 1.67 9.17
N GLY A 227 8.61 0.50 8.62
CA GLY A 227 9.58 0.36 7.55
C GLY A 227 9.10 0.98 6.25
N LEU A 228 9.97 1.73 5.62
CA LEU A 228 9.81 2.35 4.31
C LEU A 228 10.92 1.87 3.38
N TRP A 229 10.62 1.69 2.11
CA TRP A 229 11.67 1.68 1.13
C TRP A 229 12.12 3.12 0.89
N ILE A 230 13.42 3.38 1.05
CA ILE A 230 14.00 4.71 0.93
C ILE A 230 15.16 4.64 -0.06
N ALA A 231 15.02 5.34 -1.18
CA ALA A 231 16.11 5.54 -2.14
C ALA A 231 16.66 6.97 -1.96
N ASN A 232 17.74 7.06 -1.25
CA ASN A 232 18.47 8.31 -0.99
C ASN A 232 19.73 8.36 -1.85
N PHE A 233 19.69 9.11 -2.92
CA PHE A 233 20.78 9.17 -3.90
C PHE A 233 22.00 9.97 -3.41
N SER A 234 21.85 10.79 -2.36
CA SER A 234 22.94 11.58 -1.84
C SER A 234 23.92 10.79 -0.96
N GLY A 235 23.43 9.71 -0.34
CA GLY A 235 24.15 9.04 0.75
C GLY A 235 24.30 9.89 2.02
N GLU A 236 23.83 11.14 2.01
CA GLU A 236 23.83 12.06 3.15
C GLU A 236 22.65 11.75 4.09
N PRO A 237 22.69 12.19 5.35
CA PRO A 237 21.56 12.06 6.26
C PRO A 237 20.27 12.67 5.68
N LEU A 238 19.11 12.05 5.94
CA LEU A 238 17.81 12.47 5.42
C LEU A 238 17.46 13.93 5.72
N GLN A 239 17.98 14.48 6.82
CA GLN A 239 17.82 15.89 7.20
C GLN A 239 18.44 16.87 6.19
N LYS A 240 19.34 16.40 5.33
CA LYS A 240 19.99 17.19 4.27
C LYS A 240 19.35 17.00 2.90
N ALA A 241 18.27 16.23 2.81
CA ALA A 241 17.56 16.03 1.55
C ALA A 241 17.04 17.35 0.99
N GLY A 242 17.04 17.50 -0.33
CA GLY A 242 16.42 18.64 -1.00
C GLY A 242 14.89 18.49 -1.12
N GLY A 243 14.41 17.24 -1.08
CA GLY A 243 12.99 16.91 -1.11
C GLY A 243 12.77 15.40 -1.00
N VAL A 244 11.61 15.02 -0.50
CA VAL A 244 11.18 13.63 -0.32
C VAL A 244 9.93 13.39 -1.17
N ALA A 245 10.00 12.50 -2.15
CA ALA A 245 8.87 12.12 -2.99
C ALA A 245 8.28 10.79 -2.51
N TRP A 246 6.96 10.73 -2.32
CA TRP A 246 6.22 9.61 -1.74
C TRP A 246 5.39 8.87 -2.77
N PHE A 247 5.48 7.54 -2.74
CA PHE A 247 4.80 6.64 -3.67
C PHE A 247 4.20 5.44 -2.93
N GLU A 248 3.23 4.78 -3.56
CA GLU A 248 2.67 3.53 -3.03
C GLU A 248 3.58 2.32 -3.28
N SER A 249 4.36 2.34 -4.35
CA SER A 249 5.32 1.28 -4.64
C SER A 249 6.67 1.81 -5.12
N ALA A 250 7.72 1.01 -4.94
CA ALA A 250 9.04 1.34 -5.46
C ALA A 250 9.07 1.39 -7.00
N TYR A 251 8.20 0.63 -7.68
CA TYR A 251 8.07 0.71 -9.14
C TYR A 251 7.54 2.06 -9.59
N ASP A 252 6.58 2.66 -8.87
CA ASP A 252 6.06 3.99 -9.20
C ASP A 252 7.11 5.06 -9.00
N ALA A 253 7.92 4.96 -7.94
CA ALA A 253 9.06 5.84 -7.73
C ALA A 253 10.09 5.74 -8.87
N MET A 254 10.40 4.53 -9.31
CA MET A 254 11.32 4.31 -10.44
C MET A 254 10.72 4.82 -11.76
N ALA A 255 9.42 4.61 -11.98
CA ALA A 255 8.72 5.12 -13.16
C ALA A 255 8.70 6.65 -13.18
N PHE A 256 8.38 7.29 -12.05
CA PHE A 256 8.46 8.73 -11.88
C PHE A 256 9.85 9.28 -12.24
N TYR A 257 10.89 8.67 -11.68
CA TYR A 257 12.28 9.06 -12.00
C TYR A 257 12.56 8.92 -13.51
N GLN A 258 12.14 7.83 -14.13
CA GLN A 258 12.37 7.58 -15.56
C GLN A 258 11.67 8.61 -16.43
N ILE A 259 10.42 8.97 -16.14
CA ILE A 259 9.65 10.00 -16.84
C ILE A 259 10.35 11.35 -16.73
N HIS A 260 10.84 11.71 -15.54
CA HIS A 260 11.44 13.00 -15.25
C HIS A 260 12.97 13.02 -15.38
N ARG A 261 13.58 11.97 -15.91
CA ARG A 261 15.03 11.77 -15.96
C ARG A 261 15.82 12.91 -16.60
N ASN A 262 15.28 13.56 -17.63
CA ASN A 262 15.96 14.68 -18.27
C ASN A 262 16.10 15.86 -17.30
N GLY A 263 15.05 16.19 -16.54
CA GLY A 263 15.12 17.22 -15.51
C GLY A 263 16.13 16.92 -14.42
N PHE A 264 16.22 15.65 -14.00
CA PHE A 264 17.24 15.20 -13.02
C PHE A 264 18.66 15.25 -13.60
N ARG A 265 18.83 14.89 -14.87
CA ARG A 265 20.13 14.97 -15.57
C ARG A 265 20.59 16.42 -15.74
N ASP A 266 19.66 17.29 -16.10
CA ASP A 266 19.96 18.70 -16.36
C ASP A 266 20.16 19.50 -15.06
N ASN A 267 19.71 18.96 -13.93
CA ASN A 267 19.96 19.49 -12.59
C ASN A 267 20.56 18.41 -11.66
N PRO A 268 21.88 18.19 -11.70
CA PRO A 268 22.56 17.18 -10.89
C PRO A 268 22.38 17.37 -9.38
N ASP A 269 22.26 18.60 -8.90
CA ASP A 269 22.05 18.90 -7.48
C ASP A 269 20.66 18.45 -7.03
N LEU A 270 19.63 18.63 -7.86
CA LEU A 270 18.30 18.12 -7.60
C LEU A 270 18.33 16.59 -7.55
N SER A 271 18.98 15.94 -8.53
CA SER A 271 19.12 14.49 -8.56
C SER A 271 19.77 13.96 -7.28
N LYS A 272 20.94 14.51 -6.91
CA LYS A 272 21.71 14.07 -5.74
C LYS A 272 20.99 14.32 -4.40
N LYS A 273 20.11 15.32 -4.34
CA LYS A 273 19.40 15.68 -3.09
C LYS A 273 18.00 15.10 -3.01
N SER A 274 17.54 14.39 -4.04
CA SER A 274 16.21 13.77 -4.05
C SER A 274 16.20 12.46 -3.26
N VAL A 275 15.15 12.28 -2.47
CA VAL A 275 14.84 11.04 -1.76
C VAL A 275 13.51 10.52 -2.25
N PHE A 276 13.48 9.26 -2.67
CA PHE A 276 12.28 8.57 -3.11
C PHE A 276 11.85 7.57 -2.05
N VAL A 277 10.58 7.57 -1.68
CA VAL A 277 10.04 6.76 -0.60
C VAL A 277 8.84 5.97 -1.07
N SER A 278 8.81 4.68 -0.76
CA SER A 278 7.61 3.85 -0.96
C SER A 278 7.11 3.29 0.36
N THR A 279 5.79 3.36 0.54
CA THR A 279 5.08 2.79 1.69
C THR A 279 4.82 1.29 1.54
N GLY A 280 4.99 0.74 0.33
CA GLY A 280 4.72 -0.66 0.01
C GLY A 280 3.23 -1.00 0.05
N GLY A 281 2.38 -0.08 -0.35
CA GLY A 281 0.91 -0.09 -0.31
C GLY A 281 0.37 1.00 0.61
N THR A 282 -0.74 0.74 1.30
CA THR A 282 -1.38 1.69 2.22
C THR A 282 -0.41 2.24 3.26
N PRO A 283 -0.17 3.56 3.32
CA PRO A 283 0.72 4.17 4.30
C PRO A 283 0.18 4.02 5.72
N THR A 284 1.06 3.70 6.65
CA THR A 284 0.74 3.68 8.08
C THR A 284 1.03 5.04 8.73
N ASP A 285 0.39 5.31 9.86
CA ASP A 285 0.68 6.51 10.64
C ASP A 285 2.14 6.54 11.11
N MET A 286 2.68 5.38 11.49
CA MET A 286 4.05 5.26 11.98
C MET A 286 5.08 5.51 10.89
N GLN A 287 4.83 5.08 9.65
CA GLN A 287 5.67 5.37 8.48
C GLN A 287 5.74 6.88 8.23
N ILE A 288 4.59 7.55 8.18
CA ILE A 288 4.51 9.00 7.92
C ILE A 288 5.18 9.77 9.06
N ARG A 289 4.79 9.49 10.32
CA ARG A 289 5.37 10.15 11.50
C ARG A 289 6.88 9.90 11.62
N GLY A 290 7.32 8.68 11.33
CA GLY A 290 8.74 8.31 11.36
C GLY A 290 9.56 9.16 10.41
N MET A 291 9.14 9.32 9.16
CA MET A 291 9.84 10.16 8.18
C MET A 291 9.75 11.64 8.53
N LEU A 292 8.55 12.17 8.83
CA LEU A 292 8.37 13.58 9.20
C LEU A 292 9.20 13.97 10.43
N SER A 293 9.39 13.06 11.38
CA SER A 293 10.20 13.32 12.59
C SER A 293 11.69 13.55 12.30
N VAL A 294 12.21 12.99 11.20
CA VAL A 294 13.61 13.16 10.79
C VAL A 294 13.78 14.20 9.69
N THR A 295 12.69 14.63 9.06
CA THR A 295 12.69 15.58 7.93
C THR A 295 11.68 16.72 8.11
N PRO A 296 11.58 17.37 9.30
CA PRO A 296 10.52 18.34 9.59
C PRO A 296 10.58 19.59 8.71
N ASP A 297 11.79 19.96 8.25
CA ASP A 297 12.05 21.16 7.46
C ASP A 297 12.21 20.90 5.95
N ILE A 298 12.00 19.64 5.52
CA ILE A 298 12.15 19.22 4.13
C ILE A 298 10.80 19.31 3.41
N ASN A 299 10.84 19.59 2.11
CA ASN A 299 9.63 19.51 1.28
C ASN A 299 9.26 18.05 0.99
N HIS A 300 8.00 17.71 1.19
CA HIS A 300 7.43 16.40 0.87
C HIS A 300 6.51 16.54 -0.34
N TYR A 301 6.75 15.73 -1.35
CA TYR A 301 5.97 15.66 -2.58
C TYR A 301 5.15 14.38 -2.57
N LEU A 302 3.82 14.49 -2.50
CA LEU A 302 2.91 13.36 -2.45
C LEU A 302 2.56 12.95 -3.88
N CYS A 303 3.14 11.85 -4.34
CA CYS A 303 3.01 11.29 -5.68
C CYS A 303 2.20 9.97 -5.64
N PHE A 304 1.15 9.90 -4.82
CA PHE A 304 0.30 8.71 -4.68
C PHE A 304 -0.54 8.46 -5.93
N ASP A 305 -1.11 7.27 -6.01
CA ASP A 305 -1.95 6.84 -7.13
C ASP A 305 -3.16 7.76 -7.32
N ASN A 306 -3.64 7.86 -8.54
CA ASN A 306 -4.74 8.75 -8.92
C ASN A 306 -6.13 8.13 -8.69
N ASP A 307 -6.25 7.25 -7.70
CA ASP A 307 -7.50 6.61 -7.33
C ASP A 307 -8.07 7.14 -6.00
N SER A 308 -9.19 6.58 -5.55
CA SER A 308 -9.81 6.99 -4.28
C SER A 308 -8.90 6.72 -3.07
N ALA A 309 -8.11 5.66 -3.11
CA ALA A 309 -7.19 5.32 -2.04
C ALA A 309 -6.03 6.32 -1.96
N GLY A 310 -5.43 6.69 -3.10
CA GLY A 310 -4.36 7.69 -3.15
C GLY A 310 -4.83 9.05 -2.64
N ARG A 311 -6.06 9.47 -2.97
CA ARG A 311 -6.65 10.70 -2.40
C ARG A 311 -6.83 10.64 -0.88
N GLU A 312 -7.26 9.50 -0.34
CA GLU A 312 -7.34 9.31 1.12
C GLU A 312 -5.95 9.30 1.78
N PHE A 313 -4.92 8.78 1.09
CA PHE A 313 -3.55 8.82 1.59
C PHE A 313 -3.01 10.25 1.67
N VAL A 314 -3.31 11.09 0.69
CA VAL A 314 -2.99 12.53 0.75
C VAL A 314 -3.63 13.18 1.96
N LYS A 315 -4.93 13.01 2.19
CA LYS A 315 -5.64 13.56 3.35
C LYS A 315 -5.05 13.06 4.66
N LYS A 316 -4.77 11.77 4.75
CA LYS A 316 -4.15 11.15 5.92
C LYS A 316 -2.77 11.76 6.20
N PHE A 317 -1.95 11.92 5.17
CA PHE A 317 -0.62 12.52 5.30
C PHE A 317 -0.71 13.95 5.83
N GLN A 318 -1.57 14.77 5.22
CA GLN A 318 -1.79 16.16 5.63
C GLN A 318 -2.26 16.28 7.09
N ALA A 319 -3.22 15.46 7.51
CA ALA A 319 -3.72 15.43 8.89
C ALA A 319 -2.62 15.03 9.89
N ILE A 320 -1.76 14.07 9.54
CA ILE A 320 -0.62 13.68 10.38
C ILE A 320 0.40 14.81 10.44
N ALA A 321 0.76 15.44 9.32
CA ALA A 321 1.70 16.54 9.27
C ALA A 321 1.21 17.72 10.13
N GLU A 322 -0.07 18.08 10.04
CA GLU A 322 -0.71 19.08 10.88
C GLU A 322 -0.61 18.73 12.37
N SER A 323 -0.92 17.47 12.74
CA SER A 323 -0.82 17.00 14.14
C SER A 323 0.62 17.03 14.69
N MET A 324 1.62 17.06 13.81
CA MET A 324 3.04 17.18 14.15
C MET A 324 3.56 18.62 14.02
N HIS A 325 2.70 19.59 13.75
CA HIS A 325 3.06 21.00 13.54
C HIS A 325 4.06 21.22 12.39
N ILE A 326 4.02 20.35 11.36
CA ILE A 326 4.81 20.57 10.15
C ILE A 326 4.16 21.67 9.33
N ASN A 327 4.99 22.61 8.84
CA ASN A 327 4.50 23.69 7.98
C ASN A 327 3.80 23.12 6.74
N SER A 328 2.54 23.48 6.51
CA SER A 328 1.73 23.02 5.37
C SER A 328 2.37 23.30 4.01
N ASP A 329 3.13 24.41 3.89
CA ASP A 329 3.85 24.76 2.64
C ASP A 329 4.93 23.73 2.25
N ARG A 330 5.33 22.90 3.20
CA ARG A 330 6.25 21.78 2.98
C ARG A 330 5.58 20.56 2.38
N ILE A 331 4.26 20.44 2.46
CA ILE A 331 3.51 19.28 1.97
C ILE A 331 2.85 19.65 0.65
N LYS A 332 3.37 19.09 -0.43
CA LYS A 332 2.95 19.40 -1.80
C LYS A 332 2.38 18.15 -2.47
N VAL A 333 1.19 18.25 -3.03
CA VAL A 333 0.66 17.19 -3.89
C VAL A 333 1.28 17.36 -5.27
N PHE A 334 1.91 16.30 -5.78
CA PHE A 334 2.44 16.28 -7.14
C PHE A 334 1.47 15.46 -8.00
N PRO A 335 0.64 16.13 -8.82
CA PRO A 335 -0.45 15.46 -9.52
C PRO A 335 0.08 14.60 -10.66
N LEU A 336 -0.44 13.40 -10.77
CA LEU A 336 -0.34 12.57 -11.95
C LEU A 336 -1.40 13.03 -12.97
N MET A 337 -1.11 12.91 -14.28
CA MET A 337 -2.11 13.21 -15.31
C MET A 337 -3.36 12.34 -15.09
N PRO A 338 -4.57 12.93 -15.19
CA PRO A 338 -5.81 12.25 -14.81
C PRO A 338 -6.13 10.96 -15.58
N CYS A 339 -5.57 10.79 -16.79
CA CYS A 339 -5.78 9.59 -17.61
C CYS A 339 -4.99 8.35 -17.14
N TYR A 340 -4.08 8.50 -16.18
CA TYR A 340 -3.28 7.39 -15.66
C TYR A 340 -3.65 7.09 -14.21
N LYS A 341 -3.65 5.81 -13.87
CA LYS A 341 -3.89 5.37 -12.51
C LYS A 341 -2.70 5.62 -11.60
N ASP A 342 -1.53 5.19 -12.03
CA ASP A 342 -0.27 5.25 -11.29
C ASP A 342 0.89 5.68 -12.20
N TRP A 343 2.05 5.93 -11.63
CA TRP A 343 3.23 6.38 -12.37
C TRP A 343 3.77 5.30 -13.31
N ASN A 344 3.58 4.03 -12.99
CA ASN A 344 4.00 2.95 -13.87
C ASN A 344 3.09 2.83 -15.10
N ASP A 345 1.78 3.06 -14.94
CA ASP A 345 0.85 3.16 -16.07
C ASP A 345 1.16 4.38 -16.95
N ALA A 346 1.53 5.53 -16.34
CA ALA A 346 1.99 6.70 -17.09
C ALA A 346 3.25 6.40 -17.91
N LEU A 347 4.24 5.71 -17.32
CA LEU A 347 5.44 5.29 -18.04
C LEU A 347 5.14 4.38 -19.22
N LEU A 348 4.15 3.49 -19.07
CA LEU A 348 3.74 2.53 -20.10
C LEU A 348 2.74 3.11 -21.11
N GLY A 349 2.25 4.34 -20.90
CA GLY A 349 1.18 4.95 -21.70
C GLY A 349 -0.16 4.22 -21.59
N LYS A 350 -0.41 3.52 -20.47
CA LYS A 350 -1.66 2.78 -20.23
C LYS A 350 -2.70 3.68 -19.61
N THR A 351 -3.65 4.13 -20.40
CA THR A 351 -4.82 4.89 -19.94
C THR A 351 -5.93 3.96 -19.48
N SER A 352 -6.73 4.41 -18.51
CA SER A 352 -7.92 3.71 -18.04
C SER A 352 -9.17 4.53 -18.35
N GLU A 353 -10.19 3.90 -18.94
CA GLU A 353 -11.48 4.56 -19.22
C GLU A 353 -12.15 5.04 -17.93
N GLU A 354 -12.04 4.31 -16.84
CA GLU A 354 -12.54 4.69 -15.51
C GLU A 354 -11.99 6.06 -15.05
N TYR A 355 -10.72 6.33 -15.38
CA TYR A 355 -10.07 7.61 -15.06
C TYR A 355 -10.36 8.70 -16.09
N LEU A 356 -10.65 8.33 -17.34
CA LEU A 356 -11.08 9.27 -18.37
C LEU A 356 -12.48 9.81 -18.11
N ASP A 357 -13.39 8.99 -17.57
CA ASP A 357 -14.74 9.44 -17.20
C ASP A 357 -14.73 10.35 -15.97
N SER A 358 -13.83 10.13 -15.00
CA SER A 358 -13.67 11.05 -13.88
C SER A 358 -13.18 12.44 -14.27
N ILE A 359 -12.54 12.59 -15.44
CA ILE A 359 -12.14 13.91 -15.98
C ILE A 359 -13.35 14.65 -16.54
N LYS A 360 -14.33 13.95 -17.13
CA LYS A 360 -15.53 14.59 -17.67
C LYS A 360 -16.38 15.22 -16.58
N ASP A 361 -16.38 14.59 -15.38
CA ASP A 361 -17.10 15.11 -14.20
C ASP A 361 -16.28 16.18 -13.44
N ALA A 362 -14.98 16.26 -13.66
CA ALA A 362 -14.05 17.21 -13.02
C ALA A 362 -13.73 18.43 -13.90
N ILE A 363 -14.55 18.76 -14.92
CA ILE A 363 -14.42 20.01 -15.65
C ILE A 363 -14.79 21.16 -14.70
N ILE A 364 -13.80 21.63 -13.96
CA ILE A 364 -13.83 22.91 -13.26
C ILE A 364 -14.01 24.01 -14.35
N PRO A 365 -14.94 24.93 -14.20
CA PRO A 365 -15.10 26.04 -15.14
C PRO A 365 -13.77 26.74 -15.32
N LEU A 366 -13.31 26.90 -16.56
CA LEU A 366 -12.17 27.70 -16.94
C LEU A 366 -12.33 29.13 -16.39
N GLY A 367 -11.70 29.44 -15.26
CA GLY A 367 -11.80 30.74 -14.61
C GLY A 367 -10.88 30.98 -13.43
N ALA A 368 -10.19 29.97 -12.92
CA ALA A 368 -9.17 30.18 -11.88
C ALA A 368 -7.76 30.19 -12.50
N PRO A 369 -6.91 31.19 -12.23
CA PRO A 369 -5.56 31.20 -12.75
C PRO A 369 -4.77 30.06 -12.10
N LEU A 370 -4.42 29.06 -12.88
CA LEU A 370 -3.43 28.07 -12.53
C LEU A 370 -2.11 28.80 -12.30
N GLY A 371 -1.63 28.77 -11.07
CA GLY A 371 -0.29 29.24 -10.76
C GLY A 371 0.70 28.54 -11.70
N THR A 372 1.39 29.33 -12.47
CA THR A 372 2.41 28.94 -13.44
C THR A 372 3.55 28.22 -12.73
N THR A 373 3.51 26.88 -12.73
CA THR A 373 4.69 26.05 -12.56
C THR A 373 4.96 25.33 -13.87
N GLY A 374 6.01 25.83 -14.54
CA GLY A 374 6.45 25.59 -15.87
C GLY A 374 6.42 24.15 -16.39
N TYR A 375 5.62 23.97 -17.40
CA TYR A 375 5.97 23.17 -18.56
C TYR A 375 6.08 24.14 -19.74
N ALA A 376 7.26 24.71 -19.94
CA ALA A 376 7.60 25.37 -21.20
C ALA A 376 7.74 24.25 -22.24
N THR A 377 6.74 24.11 -23.09
CA THR A 377 6.91 23.44 -24.38
C THR A 377 7.67 24.42 -25.27
N ASP A 378 8.97 24.16 -25.49
CA ASP A 378 9.74 24.72 -26.56
C ASP A 378 9.15 24.31 -27.93
N LYS A 379 8.22 25.09 -28.41
CA LYS A 379 7.83 25.15 -29.82
C LYS A 379 7.39 26.56 -30.13
N GLU A 380 8.36 27.43 -30.35
CA GLU A 380 8.23 28.65 -31.16
C GLU A 380 9.61 29.34 -31.28
N GLU A 381 10.47 28.76 -32.13
CA GLU A 381 11.56 29.48 -32.77
C GLU A 381 11.98 28.78 -34.07
N GLU A 382 11.12 28.89 -35.07
CA GLU A 382 11.54 28.75 -36.47
C GLU A 382 10.67 29.69 -37.30
N HIS A 383 11.11 30.95 -37.44
CA HIS A 383 10.90 31.82 -38.58
C HIS A 383 11.53 33.17 -38.32
N ARG A 384 12.85 33.25 -38.44
CA ARG A 384 13.54 34.48 -38.88
C ARG A 384 14.52 34.10 -39.96
N GLN A 385 14.11 34.32 -41.21
CA GLN A 385 15.04 34.37 -42.35
C GLN A 385 15.95 35.59 -42.21
N PRO A 386 17.25 35.47 -42.47
CA PRO A 386 18.10 36.66 -42.62
C PRO A 386 17.93 37.22 -44.03
N ASN A 387 17.47 38.47 -44.10
CA ASN A 387 17.56 39.28 -45.30
C ASN A 387 19.03 39.49 -45.65
N ILE A 388 19.43 39.00 -46.84
CA ILE A 388 20.66 39.32 -47.51
C ILE A 388 20.39 40.61 -48.28
N HIS A 389 21.10 41.69 -47.96
CA HIS A 389 21.37 42.79 -48.87
C HIS A 389 22.85 43.14 -48.88
N ARG A 390 23.43 42.83 -50.05
CA ARG A 390 24.68 43.37 -50.69
C ARG A 390 25.98 43.28 -49.91
#